data_80f4770f434fdfa2a447cfb7c4beca0e
#
_entry.id   80f4770f434fdfa2a447cfb7c4beca0e
#
_cell.length_a   1.000
_cell.length_b   1.000
_cell.length_c   1.000
_cell.angle_alpha   90.00
_cell.angle_beta   90.00
_cell.angle_gamma   90.00
#
_symmetry.space_group_name_H-M   'P 1'
#
loop_
_entity.id
_entity.type
_entity.pdbx_description
1 polymer ?
#
loop_
_entity_poly.entity_id
_entity_poly.type
_entity_poly.pdbx_seq_one_letter_code
_entity_poly.pdbx_strand_id
1 'polypeptide(L)'
;MSTPEPTIQNILDSNTLRWIFVGGKGGVGKTTCSCSIAVQMAKVRERVLILSTDPAHNLSDAFDQKFSKNPTKVRGFNNLFAMEIDPNVNLGEFEEDLVGSEEAAVSADIRKTIGHLMTSFPGVDEYMSYTEVFRLVRNMDYSVVIFDTAPTGHTLRLLAFPEAMEKSLSKVVSMKNQFAPILNQLMGLVGMNSTQGGDLTNAIETRLPIVKEITKQFKDSTQTTFVCVCIPEFLSMYETERLVQELTAHDIDVHNVIVNQLLFPNLLSSCDVSSKDHSNQPPSNCRMCLARHRIQSKYLEQILELYEDMHVIQLPQLENEVRGIKSVQEFSELLLNPYRRK
;
A
#
# COMPACT_ATOMS: atom_id res chain seq x y z
N MET A 1 8.43 -6.67 29.97
CA MET A 1 7.69 -7.15 28.78
C MET A 1 8.70 -7.91 27.93
N SER A 2 8.34 -9.04 27.31
CA SER A 2 9.23 -9.73 26.38
C SER A 2 9.37 -8.90 25.12
N THR A 3 10.58 -8.71 24.61
CA THR A 3 10.80 -8.06 23.31
C THR A 3 10.04 -8.81 22.22
N PRO A 4 9.32 -8.10 21.32
CA PRO A 4 8.62 -8.72 20.21
C PRO A 4 9.55 -9.57 19.34
N GLU A 5 9.05 -10.68 18.83
CA GLU A 5 9.86 -11.53 17.94
C GLU A 5 10.16 -10.79 16.62
N PRO A 6 11.40 -10.88 16.10
CA PRO A 6 11.80 -10.21 14.87
C PRO A 6 11.31 -10.94 13.62
N THR A 7 10.01 -11.24 13.56
CA THR A 7 9.32 -11.97 12.49
C THR A 7 7.97 -11.34 12.20
N ILE A 8 7.33 -11.74 11.09
CA ILE A 8 5.94 -11.37 10.77
C ILE A 8 4.92 -12.37 11.32
N GLN A 9 5.30 -13.21 12.27
CA GLN A 9 4.43 -14.28 12.80
C GLN A 9 3.13 -13.71 13.38
N ASN A 10 3.20 -12.56 14.05
CA ASN A 10 2.04 -11.83 14.56
C ASN A 10 0.99 -11.51 13.47
N ILE A 11 1.42 -11.19 12.24
CA ILE A 11 0.56 -10.94 11.09
C ILE A 11 -0.08 -12.24 10.61
N LEU A 12 0.70 -13.33 10.54
CA LEU A 12 0.21 -14.63 10.06
C LEU A 12 -0.80 -15.26 11.03
N ASP A 13 -0.58 -15.11 12.33
CA ASP A 13 -1.43 -15.66 13.39
C ASP A 13 -2.76 -14.90 13.54
N SER A 14 -2.80 -13.65 13.10
CA SER A 14 -4.02 -12.84 13.15
C SER A 14 -5.02 -13.27 12.09
N ASN A 15 -6.10 -13.94 12.49
CA ASN A 15 -7.17 -14.37 11.59
C ASN A 15 -8.15 -13.25 11.18
N THR A 16 -8.10 -12.12 11.84
CA THR A 16 -9.02 -10.99 11.64
C THR A 16 -8.50 -9.94 10.68
N LEU A 17 -7.17 -9.86 10.48
CA LEU A 17 -6.56 -8.91 9.55
C LEU A 17 -7.09 -9.09 8.12
N ARG A 18 -7.61 -8.00 7.56
CA ARG A 18 -8.10 -7.89 6.18
C ARG A 18 -7.24 -6.98 5.32
N TRP A 19 -6.61 -5.98 5.92
CA TRP A 19 -5.87 -4.93 5.24
C TRP A 19 -4.45 -4.86 5.75
N ILE A 20 -3.48 -5.14 4.92
CA ILE A 20 -2.06 -5.02 5.23
C ILE A 20 -1.44 -4.03 4.27
N PHE A 21 -1.05 -2.87 4.77
CA PHE A 21 -0.37 -1.86 3.99
C PHE A 21 1.14 -2.01 4.16
N VAL A 22 1.88 -1.96 3.07
CA VAL A 22 3.35 -2.02 3.09
C VAL A 22 3.88 -0.74 2.48
N GLY A 23 4.56 0.05 3.28
CA GLY A 23 5.01 1.37 2.87
C GLY A 23 6.41 1.73 3.36
N GLY A 24 6.95 2.80 2.81
CA GLY A 24 8.28 3.31 3.13
C GLY A 24 8.84 4.16 2.01
N LYS A 25 10.08 4.64 2.19
CA LYS A 25 10.79 5.45 1.20
C LYS A 25 10.98 4.73 -0.15
N GLY A 26 11.16 5.49 -1.23
CA GLY A 26 11.55 4.93 -2.53
C GLY A 26 12.87 4.14 -2.46
N GLY A 27 12.94 2.98 -3.12
CA GLY A 27 14.14 2.17 -3.24
C GLY A 27 14.49 1.26 -2.05
N VAL A 28 13.67 1.21 -0.99
CA VAL A 28 13.92 0.36 0.19
C VAL A 28 13.52 -1.11 -0.01
N GLY A 29 12.85 -1.46 -1.12
CA GLY A 29 12.40 -2.82 -1.42
C GLY A 29 10.99 -3.13 -0.96
N LYS A 30 10.08 -2.13 -0.93
CA LYS A 30 8.67 -2.30 -0.57
C LYS A 30 8.01 -3.44 -1.33
N THR A 31 8.04 -3.41 -2.65
CA THR A 31 7.40 -4.40 -3.52
C THR A 31 7.91 -5.82 -3.25
N THR A 32 9.22 -5.99 -3.06
CA THR A 32 9.79 -7.31 -2.70
C THR A 32 9.24 -7.79 -1.35
N CYS A 33 9.15 -6.91 -0.35
CA CYS A 33 8.59 -7.22 0.96
C CYS A 33 7.08 -7.49 0.87
N SER A 34 6.31 -6.69 0.12
CA SER A 34 4.87 -6.88 -0.10
C SER A 34 4.57 -8.23 -0.76
N CYS A 35 5.30 -8.56 -1.83
CA CYS A 35 5.20 -9.86 -2.50
C CYS A 35 5.53 -11.01 -1.55
N SER A 36 6.56 -10.85 -0.72
CA SER A 36 6.98 -11.85 0.25
C SER A 36 5.94 -12.06 1.35
N ILE A 37 5.35 -10.99 1.88
CA ILE A 37 4.22 -11.06 2.82
C ILE A 37 3.03 -11.77 2.16
N ALA A 38 2.69 -11.42 0.92
CA ALA A 38 1.59 -12.04 0.18
C ALA A 38 1.80 -13.55 -0.01
N VAL A 39 3.04 -13.98 -0.30
CA VAL A 39 3.41 -15.40 -0.41
C VAL A 39 3.23 -16.12 0.91
N GLN A 40 3.64 -15.52 2.04
CA GLN A 40 3.47 -16.15 3.36
C GLN A 40 1.99 -16.16 3.78
N MET A 41 1.24 -15.07 3.52
CA MET A 41 -0.20 -15.05 3.77
C MET A 41 -0.96 -16.10 2.94
N ALA A 42 -0.54 -16.40 1.71
CA ALA A 42 -1.13 -17.44 0.88
C ALA A 42 -0.97 -18.86 1.44
N LYS A 43 -0.05 -19.08 2.40
CA LYS A 43 0.09 -20.35 3.11
C LYS A 43 -0.96 -20.56 4.20
N VAL A 44 -1.50 -19.47 4.76
CA VAL A 44 -2.39 -19.49 5.95
C VAL A 44 -3.80 -18.96 5.68
N ARG A 45 -4.03 -18.33 4.53
CA ARG A 45 -5.31 -17.72 4.17
C ARG A 45 -5.94 -18.38 2.95
N GLU A 46 -7.27 -18.41 2.90
CA GLU A 46 -8.01 -19.04 1.81
C GLU A 46 -7.85 -18.31 0.48
N ARG A 47 -7.86 -16.97 0.51
CA ARG A 47 -7.80 -16.16 -0.71
C ARG A 47 -7.10 -14.84 -0.44
N VAL A 48 -5.98 -14.61 -1.11
CA VAL A 48 -5.08 -13.46 -0.89
C VAL A 48 -5.02 -12.62 -2.16
N LEU A 49 -5.13 -11.31 -1.99
CA LEU A 49 -4.89 -10.34 -3.06
C LEU A 49 -3.70 -9.46 -2.69
N ILE A 50 -2.74 -9.33 -3.59
CA ILE A 50 -1.77 -8.24 -3.56
C ILE A 50 -2.10 -7.21 -4.62
N LEU A 51 -2.10 -5.95 -4.22
CA LEU A 51 -2.48 -4.83 -5.06
C LEU A 51 -1.39 -3.76 -4.99
N SER A 52 -0.86 -3.35 -6.16
CA SER A 52 0.06 -2.22 -6.24
C SER A 52 -0.65 -0.96 -6.69
N THR A 53 -0.37 0.13 -5.99
CA THR A 53 -0.76 1.49 -6.35
C THR A 53 0.42 2.30 -6.92
N ASP A 54 1.56 1.63 -7.14
CA ASP A 54 2.75 2.25 -7.75
C ASP A 54 2.62 2.16 -9.28
N PRO A 55 2.67 3.27 -10.02
CA PRO A 55 2.53 3.28 -11.47
C PRO A 55 3.66 2.58 -12.22
N ALA A 56 4.73 2.20 -11.53
CA ALA A 56 5.90 1.57 -12.13
C ALA A 56 5.74 0.07 -12.45
N HIS A 57 4.54 -0.52 -12.30
CA HIS A 57 4.25 -1.95 -12.59
C HIS A 57 5.21 -2.94 -11.90
N ASN A 58 5.58 -2.64 -10.67
CA ASN A 58 6.61 -3.36 -9.92
C ASN A 58 6.22 -4.80 -9.56
N LEU A 59 4.91 -5.13 -9.42
CA LEU A 59 4.46 -6.51 -9.16
C LEU A 59 4.71 -7.42 -10.35
N SER A 60 4.48 -6.90 -11.57
CA SER A 60 4.74 -7.62 -12.82
C SER A 60 6.22 -8.01 -12.93
N ASP A 61 7.11 -7.12 -12.52
CA ASP A 61 8.55 -7.39 -12.51
C ASP A 61 8.93 -8.37 -11.39
N ALA A 62 8.40 -8.20 -10.18
CA ALA A 62 8.70 -9.05 -9.03
C ALA A 62 8.31 -10.52 -9.25
N PHE A 63 7.12 -10.78 -9.84
CA PHE A 63 6.64 -12.13 -10.12
C PHE A 63 7.01 -12.67 -11.52
N ASP A 64 7.65 -11.87 -12.36
CA ASP A 64 7.92 -12.18 -13.77
C ASP A 64 6.64 -12.61 -14.51
N GLN A 65 5.55 -11.89 -14.27
CA GLN A 65 4.22 -12.16 -14.81
C GLN A 65 3.47 -10.82 -14.98
N LYS A 66 2.88 -10.60 -16.16
CA LYS A 66 2.08 -9.38 -16.38
C LYS A 66 0.78 -9.41 -15.60
N PHE A 67 0.49 -8.30 -14.92
CA PHE A 67 -0.76 -8.03 -14.24
C PHE A 67 -1.45 -6.81 -14.85
N SER A 68 -2.71 -6.63 -14.53
CA SER A 68 -3.55 -5.54 -15.02
C SER A 68 -4.45 -5.03 -13.89
N LYS A 69 -5.37 -4.14 -14.21
CA LYS A 69 -6.42 -3.64 -13.28
C LYS A 69 -7.38 -4.73 -12.79
N ASN A 70 -7.39 -5.88 -13.41
CA ASN A 70 -8.21 -7.02 -12.96
C ASN A 70 -7.35 -8.02 -12.21
N PRO A 71 -7.82 -8.55 -11.05
CA PRO A 71 -7.10 -9.55 -10.29
C PRO A 71 -6.77 -10.77 -11.13
N THR A 72 -5.49 -11.05 -11.25
CA THR A 72 -4.98 -12.18 -12.01
C THR A 72 -4.27 -13.14 -11.07
N LYS A 73 -4.53 -14.44 -11.22
CA LYS A 73 -3.92 -15.47 -10.40
C LYS A 73 -2.40 -15.52 -10.62
N VAL A 74 -1.64 -15.48 -9.54
CA VAL A 74 -0.18 -15.62 -9.57
C VAL A 74 0.18 -17.07 -9.91
N ARG A 75 1.07 -17.27 -10.88
CA ARG A 75 1.53 -18.60 -11.28
C ARG A 75 2.10 -19.34 -10.07
N GLY A 76 1.87 -20.64 -9.99
CA GLY A 76 2.37 -21.48 -8.88
C GLY A 76 1.57 -21.37 -7.58
N PHE A 77 0.53 -20.54 -7.51
CA PHE A 77 -0.37 -20.45 -6.37
C PHE A 77 -1.81 -20.76 -6.76
N ASN A 78 -2.57 -21.33 -5.82
CA ASN A 78 -3.99 -21.60 -6.03
C ASN A 78 -4.90 -20.46 -5.53
N ASN A 79 -4.43 -19.68 -4.59
CA ASN A 79 -5.20 -18.72 -3.80
C ASN A 79 -4.57 -17.33 -3.74
N LEU A 80 -3.44 -17.08 -4.40
CA LEU A 80 -2.80 -15.77 -4.51
C LEU A 80 -3.14 -15.11 -5.83
N PHE A 81 -3.63 -13.88 -5.75
CA PHE A 81 -3.98 -13.02 -6.88
C PHE A 81 -3.20 -11.71 -6.79
N ALA A 82 -2.89 -11.13 -7.94
CA ALA A 82 -2.23 -9.84 -8.04
C ALA A 82 -2.94 -8.92 -9.03
N MET A 83 -2.93 -7.61 -8.75
CA MET A 83 -3.41 -6.56 -9.66
C MET A 83 -2.58 -5.30 -9.51
N GLU A 84 -2.50 -4.54 -10.58
CA GLU A 84 -1.82 -3.23 -10.63
C GLU A 84 -2.84 -2.17 -11.07
N ILE A 85 -2.88 -1.07 -10.32
CA ILE A 85 -3.79 0.03 -10.57
C ILE A 85 -2.96 1.23 -10.95
N ASP A 86 -3.25 1.78 -12.13
CA ASP A 86 -2.70 3.06 -12.54
C ASP A 86 -3.52 4.18 -11.86
N PRO A 87 -2.90 5.01 -11.01
CA PRO A 87 -3.59 6.15 -10.41
C PRO A 87 -4.03 7.21 -11.44
N ASN A 88 -3.51 7.17 -12.68
CA ASN A 88 -3.87 8.09 -13.74
C ASN A 88 -5.09 7.62 -14.56
N VAL A 89 -6.11 7.05 -13.92
CA VAL A 89 -7.34 6.62 -14.62
C VAL A 89 -8.09 7.81 -15.21
N ASN A 90 -8.47 7.70 -16.48
CA ASN A 90 -9.22 8.72 -17.21
C ASN A 90 -10.55 9.05 -16.52
N LEU A 91 -10.75 10.32 -16.17
CA LEU A 91 -11.99 10.91 -15.67
C LEU A 91 -13.24 10.55 -16.53
N GLY A 92 -13.05 10.19 -17.81
CA GLY A 92 -14.14 9.82 -18.72
C GLY A 92 -14.88 8.53 -18.32
N GLU A 93 -14.21 7.51 -17.80
CA GLU A 93 -14.86 6.26 -17.36
C GLU A 93 -15.73 6.50 -16.10
N PHE A 94 -15.35 7.47 -15.27
CA PHE A 94 -16.11 7.83 -14.06
C PHE A 94 -17.34 8.72 -14.37
N GLU A 95 -17.26 9.57 -15.38
CA GLU A 95 -18.42 10.36 -15.83
C GLU A 95 -19.54 9.45 -16.34
N GLU A 96 -19.21 8.33 -16.99
CA GLU A 96 -20.20 7.32 -17.42
C GLU A 96 -20.84 6.57 -16.23
N ASP A 97 -20.06 6.25 -15.18
CA ASP A 97 -20.57 5.54 -13.98
C ASP A 97 -21.38 6.45 -13.03
N LEU A 98 -21.10 7.77 -13.00
CA LEU A 98 -21.87 8.75 -12.22
C LEU A 98 -23.18 9.18 -12.87
N VAL A 99 -23.25 9.15 -14.19
CA VAL A 99 -24.41 9.67 -14.94
C VAL A 99 -25.37 8.54 -15.36
N GLY A 100 -25.05 7.29 -15.12
CA GLY A 100 -25.89 6.15 -15.54
C GLY A 100 -26.00 6.06 -17.06
N SER A 101 -25.70 4.92 -17.63
CA SER A 101 -25.89 4.67 -19.06
C SER A 101 -27.32 4.99 -19.50
N GLU A 102 -27.44 5.84 -20.48
CA GLU A 102 -28.46 5.92 -21.52
C GLU A 102 -29.67 6.84 -21.42
N GLU A 103 -30.01 7.60 -20.34
CA GLU A 103 -31.22 8.44 -20.48
C GLU A 103 -31.23 9.86 -19.89
N ALA A 104 -30.13 10.39 -19.38
CA ALA A 104 -30.11 11.77 -18.93
C ALA A 104 -29.33 12.66 -19.91
N ALA A 105 -30.04 13.44 -20.70
CA ALA A 105 -29.49 14.53 -21.52
C ALA A 105 -28.96 15.68 -20.65
N VAL A 106 -27.92 15.38 -19.84
CA VAL A 106 -27.12 16.40 -19.16
C VAL A 106 -26.34 17.12 -20.25
N SER A 107 -26.57 18.41 -20.43
CA SER A 107 -25.86 19.19 -21.43
C SER A 107 -24.35 19.07 -21.25
N ALA A 108 -23.62 18.95 -22.36
CA ALA A 108 -22.15 18.80 -22.37
C ALA A 108 -21.44 19.90 -21.54
N ASP A 109 -22.05 21.05 -21.37
CA ASP A 109 -21.53 22.17 -20.59
C ASP A 109 -21.62 21.93 -19.09
N ILE A 110 -22.62 21.18 -18.59
CA ILE A 110 -22.75 20.85 -17.18
C ILE A 110 -21.77 19.75 -16.82
N ARG A 111 -21.59 18.75 -17.71
CA ARG A 111 -20.53 17.73 -17.55
C ARG A 111 -19.16 18.38 -17.45
N LYS A 112 -18.84 19.31 -18.33
CA LYS A 112 -17.60 20.10 -18.27
C LYS A 112 -17.48 20.91 -16.99
N THR A 113 -18.54 21.52 -16.51
CA THR A 113 -18.52 22.35 -15.30
C THR A 113 -18.33 21.51 -14.05
N ILE A 114 -19.00 20.34 -13.94
CA ILE A 114 -18.81 19.38 -12.85
C ILE A 114 -17.39 18.76 -12.92
N GLY A 115 -16.94 18.38 -14.11
CA GLY A 115 -15.58 17.91 -14.35
C GLY A 115 -14.53 18.95 -13.93
N HIS A 116 -14.68 20.20 -14.32
CA HIS A 116 -13.80 21.31 -13.90
C HIS A 116 -13.88 21.60 -12.39
N LEU A 117 -15.05 21.49 -11.77
CA LEU A 117 -15.18 21.65 -10.33
C LEU A 117 -14.48 20.51 -9.58
N MET A 118 -14.61 19.28 -10.07
CA MET A 118 -13.95 18.12 -9.49
C MET A 118 -12.43 18.15 -9.70
N THR A 119 -11.95 18.50 -10.89
CA THR A 119 -10.50 18.64 -11.16
C THR A 119 -9.85 19.81 -10.41
N SER A 120 -10.64 20.76 -9.91
CA SER A 120 -10.14 21.86 -9.06
C SER A 120 -9.81 21.44 -7.64
N PHE A 121 -10.20 20.23 -7.21
CA PHE A 121 -9.81 19.69 -5.91
C PHE A 121 -8.50 18.91 -6.04
N PRO A 122 -7.41 19.32 -5.36
CA PRO A 122 -6.15 18.60 -5.40
C PRO A 122 -6.32 17.15 -4.94
N GLY A 123 -5.89 16.19 -5.77
CA GLY A 123 -5.93 14.76 -5.42
C GLY A 123 -7.19 14.01 -5.84
N VAL A 124 -8.08 14.60 -6.63
CA VAL A 124 -9.30 13.92 -7.13
C VAL A 124 -8.98 12.75 -8.04
N ASP A 125 -7.92 12.83 -8.84
CA ASP A 125 -7.50 11.76 -9.73
C ASP A 125 -7.05 10.52 -8.93
N GLU A 126 -6.25 10.71 -7.90
CA GLU A 126 -5.87 9.66 -6.93
C GLU A 126 -7.12 9.13 -6.21
N TYR A 127 -8.05 10.01 -5.87
CA TYR A 127 -9.31 9.73 -5.21
C TYR A 127 -10.20 8.74 -5.97
N MET A 128 -10.32 8.89 -7.27
CA MET A 128 -11.14 8.06 -8.14
C MET A 128 -10.62 6.63 -8.20
N SER A 129 -9.31 6.49 -8.39
CA SER A 129 -8.63 5.19 -8.44
C SER A 129 -8.85 4.39 -7.16
N TYR A 130 -8.80 5.03 -6.00
CA TYR A 130 -8.97 4.34 -4.72
C TYR A 130 -10.43 3.91 -4.46
N THR A 131 -11.40 4.70 -4.86
CA THR A 131 -12.82 4.31 -4.73
C THR A 131 -13.13 3.05 -5.54
N GLU A 132 -12.60 2.97 -6.76
CA GLU A 132 -12.73 1.79 -7.61
C GLU A 132 -12.05 0.56 -6.99
N VAL A 133 -10.85 0.74 -6.44
CA VAL A 133 -10.14 -0.31 -5.71
C VAL A 133 -10.98 -0.85 -4.56
N PHE A 134 -11.51 0.03 -3.70
CA PHE A 134 -12.32 -0.40 -2.56
C PHE A 134 -13.63 -1.06 -2.99
N ARG A 135 -14.24 -0.59 -4.08
CA ARG A 135 -15.42 -1.21 -4.67
C ARG A 135 -15.10 -2.62 -5.17
N LEU A 136 -14.02 -2.78 -5.92
CA LEU A 136 -13.58 -4.07 -6.45
C LEU A 136 -13.26 -5.05 -5.31
N VAL A 137 -12.47 -4.61 -4.34
CA VAL A 137 -12.04 -5.46 -3.22
C VAL A 137 -13.21 -5.85 -2.33
N ARG A 138 -14.17 -4.93 -2.08
CA ARG A 138 -15.37 -5.22 -1.28
C ARG A 138 -16.27 -6.27 -1.93
N ASN A 139 -16.41 -6.20 -3.25
CA ASN A 139 -17.24 -7.14 -4.01
C ASN A 139 -16.56 -8.49 -4.25
N MET A 140 -15.26 -8.58 -3.96
CA MET A 140 -14.46 -9.78 -4.12
C MET A 140 -14.22 -10.44 -2.77
N ASP A 141 -14.39 -11.75 -2.74
CA ASP A 141 -14.31 -12.56 -1.52
C ASP A 141 -12.86 -12.90 -1.16
N TYR A 142 -12.03 -11.84 -0.88
CA TYR A 142 -10.67 -12.02 -0.39
C TYR A 142 -10.63 -12.03 1.14
N SER A 143 -9.92 -13.00 1.69
CA SER A 143 -9.71 -13.10 3.14
C SER A 143 -8.71 -12.06 3.65
N VAL A 144 -7.76 -11.63 2.82
CA VAL A 144 -6.79 -10.57 3.10
C VAL A 144 -6.32 -9.87 1.83
N VAL A 145 -6.08 -8.58 1.94
CA VAL A 145 -5.55 -7.74 0.86
C VAL A 145 -4.27 -7.05 1.32
N ILE A 146 -3.20 -7.22 0.56
CA ILE A 146 -1.92 -6.57 0.78
C ILE A 146 -1.77 -5.42 -0.21
N PHE A 147 -1.52 -4.22 0.30
CA PHE A 147 -1.27 -3.02 -0.51
C PHE A 147 0.23 -2.77 -0.61
N ASP A 148 0.78 -2.93 -1.82
CA ASP A 148 2.09 -2.40 -2.17
C ASP A 148 1.93 -0.93 -2.52
N THR A 149 2.35 -0.06 -1.61
CA THR A 149 2.06 1.37 -1.74
C THR A 149 3.17 2.12 -2.46
N ALA A 150 2.80 3.15 -3.20
CA ALA A 150 3.73 4.14 -3.74
C ALA A 150 4.54 4.81 -2.61
N PRO A 151 5.63 5.56 -2.89
CA PRO A 151 6.44 6.21 -1.84
C PRO A 151 5.63 7.10 -0.88
N THR A 152 6.09 7.18 0.36
CA THR A 152 5.44 7.67 1.59
C THR A 152 4.37 8.77 1.49
N GLY A 153 4.56 9.80 0.67
CA GLY A 153 3.60 10.91 0.55
C GLY A 153 2.24 10.51 -0.03
N HIS A 154 2.22 9.59 -0.99
CA HIS A 154 0.98 9.06 -1.59
C HIS A 154 0.27 8.05 -0.69
N THR A 155 1.03 7.27 0.06
CA THR A 155 0.48 6.27 0.99
C THR A 155 -0.38 6.91 2.07
N LEU A 156 0.10 8.00 2.67
CA LEU A 156 -0.65 8.72 3.70
C LEU A 156 -1.93 9.34 3.15
N ARG A 157 -1.90 9.84 1.91
CA ARG A 157 -3.11 10.32 1.24
C ARG A 157 -4.12 9.20 1.02
N LEU A 158 -3.66 8.00 0.63
CA LEU A 158 -4.52 6.81 0.49
C LEU A 158 -5.23 6.48 1.81
N LEU A 159 -4.51 6.48 2.91
CA LEU A 159 -5.04 6.11 4.22
C LEU A 159 -5.93 7.19 4.83
N ALA A 160 -5.59 8.46 4.65
CA ALA A 160 -6.41 9.60 5.08
C ALA A 160 -7.64 9.85 4.18
N PHE A 161 -7.65 9.23 2.99
CA PHE A 161 -8.65 9.41 1.97
C PHE A 161 -10.10 9.11 2.44
N PRO A 162 -10.41 7.95 3.05
CA PRO A 162 -11.77 7.66 3.47
C PRO A 162 -12.31 8.69 4.47
N GLU A 163 -11.46 9.18 5.38
CA GLU A 163 -11.83 10.21 6.37
C GLU A 163 -12.08 11.58 5.72
N ALA A 164 -11.22 11.99 4.79
CA ALA A 164 -11.38 13.23 4.04
C ALA A 164 -12.68 13.20 3.19
N MET A 165 -12.97 12.06 2.61
CA MET A 165 -14.19 11.80 1.84
C MET A 165 -15.44 11.86 2.71
N GLU A 166 -15.42 11.18 3.84
CA GLU A 166 -16.52 11.22 4.80
C GLU A 166 -16.86 12.64 5.21
N LYS A 167 -15.85 13.45 5.56
CA LYS A 167 -16.02 14.85 5.91
C LYS A 167 -16.59 15.68 4.77
N SER A 168 -16.12 15.46 3.55
CA SER A 168 -16.57 16.21 2.37
C SER A 168 -17.99 15.82 1.97
N LEU A 169 -18.30 14.53 1.88
CA LEU A 169 -19.65 14.05 1.55
C LEU A 169 -20.67 14.41 2.61
N SER A 170 -20.30 14.34 3.90
CA SER A 170 -21.17 14.74 5.00
C SER A 170 -21.50 16.26 4.95
N LYS A 171 -20.55 17.11 4.55
CA LYS A 171 -20.81 18.53 4.31
C LYS A 171 -21.80 18.75 3.17
N VAL A 172 -21.62 18.08 2.04
CA VAL A 172 -22.53 18.18 0.88
C VAL A 172 -23.93 17.78 1.28
N VAL A 173 -24.10 16.66 2.00
CA VAL A 173 -25.41 16.22 2.50
C VAL A 173 -26.03 17.22 3.48
N SER A 174 -25.23 17.80 4.41
CA SER A 174 -25.72 18.81 5.35
C SER A 174 -26.11 20.14 4.67
N MET A 175 -25.41 20.50 3.61
CA MET A 175 -25.71 21.71 2.82
C MET A 175 -26.95 21.55 1.95
N LYS A 176 -27.34 20.31 1.58
CA LYS A 176 -28.59 20.02 0.82
C LYS A 176 -29.79 20.71 1.46
N ASN A 177 -29.96 20.58 2.78
CA ASN A 177 -31.11 21.14 3.49
C ASN A 177 -31.09 22.68 3.59
N GLN A 178 -29.90 23.29 3.55
CA GLN A 178 -29.76 24.75 3.60
C GLN A 178 -29.85 25.41 2.22
N PHE A 179 -29.37 24.75 1.18
CA PHE A 179 -29.28 25.33 -0.17
C PHE A 179 -30.30 24.76 -1.17
N ALA A 180 -31.06 23.69 -0.80
CA ALA A 180 -32.09 23.12 -1.68
C ALA A 180 -33.07 24.18 -2.22
N PRO A 181 -33.56 25.15 -1.42
CA PRO A 181 -34.45 26.20 -1.96
C PRO A 181 -33.76 27.09 -2.99
N ILE A 182 -32.49 27.45 -2.74
CA ILE A 182 -31.72 28.33 -3.63
C ILE A 182 -31.31 27.58 -4.91
N LEU A 183 -30.89 26.31 -4.77
CA LEU A 183 -30.53 25.47 -5.90
C LEU A 183 -31.72 25.19 -6.81
N ASN A 184 -32.90 24.88 -6.24
CA ASN A 184 -34.13 24.68 -7.00
C ASN A 184 -34.57 25.97 -7.71
N GLN A 185 -34.37 27.13 -7.12
CA GLN A 185 -34.67 28.42 -7.71
C GLN A 185 -33.72 28.76 -8.85
N LEU A 186 -32.42 28.43 -8.69
CA LEU A 186 -31.39 28.63 -9.72
C LEU A 186 -31.57 27.64 -10.90
N MET A 187 -31.88 26.37 -10.61
CA MET A 187 -32.20 25.36 -11.62
C MET A 187 -33.49 25.68 -12.39
N GLY A 188 -34.51 26.23 -11.72
CA GLY A 188 -35.73 26.71 -12.37
C GLY A 188 -35.48 27.89 -13.31
N LEU A 189 -34.53 28.77 -13.02
CA LEU A 189 -34.12 29.87 -13.91
C LEU A 189 -33.32 29.40 -15.13
N VAL A 190 -32.61 28.29 -15.04
CA VAL A 190 -31.82 27.68 -16.13
C VAL A 190 -32.65 26.67 -16.95
N GLY A 191 -33.94 26.46 -16.60
CA GLY A 191 -34.82 25.54 -17.31
C GLY A 191 -34.58 24.07 -17.09
N MET A 192 -33.87 23.70 -16.00
CA MET A 192 -33.57 22.32 -15.62
C MET A 192 -34.62 21.77 -14.68
N ASN A 193 -35.16 20.59 -15.00
CA ASN A 193 -36.13 19.90 -14.15
C ASN A 193 -35.48 19.42 -12.84
N SER A 194 -36.20 19.58 -11.74
CA SER A 194 -35.79 19.25 -10.36
C SER A 194 -35.46 17.76 -10.11
N THR A 195 -35.68 16.89 -11.07
CA THR A 195 -35.37 15.46 -11.01
C THR A 195 -33.87 15.15 -11.07
N GLN A 196 -33.07 15.96 -11.78
CA GLN A 196 -31.63 15.70 -11.98
C GLN A 196 -30.76 16.01 -10.75
N GLY A 197 -31.17 16.92 -9.88
CA GLY A 197 -30.46 17.18 -8.61
C GLY A 197 -30.65 16.07 -7.57
N GLY A 198 -31.67 15.22 -7.73
CA GLY A 198 -31.97 14.09 -6.86
C GLY A 198 -30.98 12.92 -7.08
N ASP A 199 -30.56 12.67 -8.31
CA ASP A 199 -29.71 11.52 -8.66
C ASP A 199 -28.29 11.64 -8.11
N LEU A 200 -27.68 12.82 -8.19
CA LEU A 200 -26.35 13.06 -7.61
C LEU A 200 -26.35 12.91 -6.08
N THR A 201 -27.41 13.39 -5.44
CA THR A 201 -27.54 13.30 -3.99
C THR A 201 -27.78 11.86 -3.53
N ASN A 202 -28.60 11.11 -4.26
CA ASN A 202 -28.83 9.69 -4.01
C ASN A 202 -27.54 8.86 -4.19
N ALA A 203 -26.74 9.18 -5.22
CA ALA A 203 -25.44 8.54 -5.44
C ALA A 203 -24.46 8.80 -4.26
N ILE A 204 -24.45 10.02 -3.71
CA ILE A 204 -23.64 10.37 -2.54
C ILE A 204 -24.17 9.67 -1.28
N GLU A 205 -25.48 9.71 -1.04
CA GLU A 205 -26.12 9.06 0.13
C GLU A 205 -25.91 7.54 0.13
N THR A 206 -25.84 6.91 -1.05
CA THR A 206 -25.58 5.47 -1.18
C THR A 206 -24.11 5.12 -0.91
N ARG A 207 -23.18 6.01 -1.25
CA ARG A 207 -21.72 5.75 -1.10
C ARG A 207 -21.17 6.11 0.28
N LEU A 208 -21.76 7.09 0.95
CA LEU A 208 -21.33 7.55 2.27
C LEU A 208 -21.24 6.43 3.34
N PRO A 209 -22.20 5.48 3.45
CA PRO A 209 -22.08 4.38 4.41
C PRO A 209 -20.89 3.46 4.12
N ILE A 210 -20.57 3.24 2.84
CA ILE A 210 -19.43 2.42 2.40
C ILE A 210 -18.12 3.06 2.86
N VAL A 211 -17.98 4.35 2.60
CA VAL A 211 -16.78 5.11 3.00
C VAL A 211 -16.59 5.10 4.51
N LYS A 212 -17.67 5.31 5.27
CA LYS A 212 -17.65 5.24 6.74
C LYS A 212 -17.20 3.87 7.25
N GLU A 213 -17.67 2.81 6.63
CA GLU A 213 -17.28 1.44 6.99
C GLU A 213 -15.79 1.21 6.72
N ILE A 214 -15.26 1.66 5.58
CA ILE A 214 -13.84 1.55 5.24
C ILE A 214 -12.99 2.37 6.21
N THR A 215 -13.38 3.61 6.52
CA THR A 215 -12.71 4.45 7.53
C THR A 215 -12.62 3.73 8.87
N LYS A 216 -13.73 3.12 9.30
CA LYS A 216 -13.78 2.34 10.54
C LYS A 216 -12.85 1.13 10.51
N GLN A 217 -12.82 0.39 9.40
CA GLN A 217 -11.95 -0.79 9.25
C GLN A 217 -10.46 -0.39 9.26
N PHE A 218 -10.11 0.73 8.65
CA PHE A 218 -8.71 1.20 8.62
C PHE A 218 -8.18 1.62 10.00
N LYS A 219 -9.05 2.11 10.85
CA LYS A 219 -8.70 2.48 12.25
C LYS A 219 -8.81 1.31 13.23
N ASP A 220 -9.33 0.18 12.79
CA ASP A 220 -9.45 -1.03 13.62
C ASP A 220 -8.16 -1.86 13.51
N SER A 221 -7.34 -1.84 14.54
CA SER A 221 -6.07 -2.58 14.62
C SER A 221 -6.23 -4.10 14.52
N THR A 222 -7.45 -4.63 14.71
CA THR A 222 -7.73 -6.05 14.51
C THR A 222 -7.94 -6.41 13.04
N GLN A 223 -8.25 -5.43 12.19
CA GLN A 223 -8.54 -5.62 10.76
C GLN A 223 -7.49 -5.03 9.84
N THR A 224 -6.75 -4.01 10.32
CA THR A 224 -5.77 -3.28 9.52
C THR A 224 -4.46 -3.17 10.27
N THR A 225 -3.35 -3.38 9.56
CA THR A 225 -2.01 -3.08 10.06
C THR A 225 -1.15 -2.48 8.96
N PHE A 226 -0.17 -1.69 9.37
CA PHE A 226 0.82 -1.12 8.47
C PHE A 226 2.20 -1.70 8.75
N VAL A 227 2.90 -2.15 7.71
CA VAL A 227 4.28 -2.65 7.77
C VAL A 227 5.20 -1.60 7.17
N CYS A 228 6.04 -1.01 7.98
CA CYS A 228 7.05 -0.05 7.53
C CYS A 228 8.26 -0.77 6.97
N VAL A 229 8.71 -0.41 5.76
CA VAL A 229 9.95 -0.93 5.15
C VAL A 229 10.97 0.20 5.07
N CYS A 230 12.15 -0.03 5.63
CA CYS A 230 13.26 0.91 5.61
C CYS A 230 14.58 0.21 5.31
N ILE A 231 15.63 1.01 5.12
CA ILE A 231 17.03 0.56 5.08
C ILE A 231 17.79 1.29 6.18
N PRO A 232 18.90 0.74 6.71
CA PRO A 232 19.64 1.33 7.81
C PRO A 232 20.52 2.50 7.34
N GLU A 233 19.84 3.59 6.95
CA GLU A 233 20.42 4.87 6.51
C GLU A 233 19.67 6.03 7.15
N PHE A 234 20.35 7.14 7.38
CA PHE A 234 19.80 8.32 8.06
C PHE A 234 18.45 8.79 7.47
N LEU A 235 18.43 9.06 6.16
CA LEU A 235 17.22 9.59 5.53
C LEU A 235 16.07 8.57 5.53
N SER A 236 16.38 7.27 5.39
CA SER A 236 15.34 6.23 5.43
C SER A 236 14.75 6.10 6.84
N MET A 237 15.61 6.08 7.87
CA MET A 237 15.17 6.04 9.26
C MET A 237 14.31 7.28 9.62
N TYR A 238 14.75 8.47 9.25
CA TYR A 238 14.04 9.73 9.52
C TYR A 238 12.65 9.76 8.84
N GLU A 239 12.57 9.34 7.57
CA GLU A 239 11.29 9.29 6.87
C GLU A 239 10.37 8.21 7.43
N THR A 240 10.92 7.07 7.88
CA THR A 240 10.15 6.02 8.54
C THR A 240 9.56 6.49 9.86
N GLU A 241 10.34 7.21 10.66
CA GLU A 241 9.86 7.81 11.91
C GLU A 241 8.71 8.79 11.67
N ARG A 242 8.85 9.67 10.68
CA ARG A 242 7.75 10.56 10.29
C ARG A 242 6.52 9.80 9.84
N LEU A 243 6.70 8.72 9.05
CA LEU A 243 5.61 7.87 8.61
C LEU A 243 4.89 7.23 9.79
N VAL A 244 5.61 6.67 10.75
CA VAL A 244 5.04 6.06 11.97
C VAL A 244 4.26 7.09 12.78
N GLN A 245 4.83 8.30 12.97
CA GLN A 245 4.14 9.40 13.69
C GLN A 245 2.84 9.82 13.01
N GLU A 246 2.84 9.94 11.67
CA GLU A 246 1.65 10.31 10.92
C GLU A 246 0.59 9.19 10.92
N LEU A 247 1.00 7.90 10.81
CA LEU A 247 0.10 6.77 10.95
C LEU A 247 -0.57 6.73 12.33
N THR A 248 0.22 6.94 13.39
CA THR A 248 -0.28 7.03 14.76
C THR A 248 -1.25 8.20 14.94
N ALA A 249 -0.97 9.35 14.33
CA ALA A 249 -1.87 10.54 14.37
C ALA A 249 -3.21 10.28 13.67
N HIS A 250 -3.27 9.31 12.74
CA HIS A 250 -4.49 8.89 12.05
C HIS A 250 -5.14 7.63 12.67
N ASP A 251 -4.70 7.19 13.83
CA ASP A 251 -5.17 5.97 14.52
C ASP A 251 -4.96 4.68 13.69
N ILE A 252 -3.89 4.62 12.90
CA ILE A 252 -3.54 3.44 12.09
C ILE A 252 -2.48 2.63 12.81
N ASP A 253 -2.74 1.33 12.91
CA ASP A 253 -1.88 0.38 13.60
C ASP A 253 -0.54 0.15 12.89
N VAL A 254 0.57 0.22 13.64
CA VAL A 254 1.94 -0.09 13.17
C VAL A 254 2.67 -0.88 14.23
N HIS A 255 2.88 -2.18 13.97
CA HIS A 255 3.61 -3.07 14.89
C HIS A 255 4.80 -3.77 14.24
N ASN A 256 5.02 -3.58 12.94
CA ASN A 256 6.07 -4.27 12.19
C ASN A 256 6.92 -3.28 11.40
N VAL A 257 8.24 -3.38 11.57
CA VAL A 257 9.25 -2.65 10.81
C VAL A 257 10.19 -3.64 10.16
N ILE A 258 10.33 -3.58 8.83
CA ILE A 258 11.27 -4.39 8.06
C ILE A 258 12.49 -3.55 7.73
N VAL A 259 13.64 -3.89 8.29
CA VAL A 259 14.94 -3.29 7.95
C VAL A 259 15.59 -4.15 6.89
N ASN A 260 15.54 -3.67 5.65
CA ASN A 260 15.99 -4.39 4.47
C ASN A 260 17.41 -4.01 4.04
N GLN A 261 17.99 -4.78 3.12
CA GLN A 261 19.30 -4.52 2.50
C GLN A 261 20.47 -4.46 3.49
N LEU A 262 20.42 -5.25 4.57
CA LEU A 262 21.48 -5.36 5.55
C LEU A 262 22.67 -6.15 5.01
N LEU A 263 23.87 -5.61 5.17
CA LEU A 263 25.11 -6.31 4.86
C LEU A 263 25.58 -7.11 6.09
N PHE A 264 25.67 -8.41 5.94
CA PHE A 264 26.22 -9.32 6.96
C PHE A 264 27.62 -9.79 6.52
N PRO A 265 28.70 -9.36 7.17
CA PRO A 265 30.08 -9.67 6.75
C PRO A 265 30.38 -11.16 6.61
N ASN A 266 29.67 -12.00 7.37
CA ASN A 266 29.91 -13.45 7.35
C ASN A 266 29.30 -14.15 6.11
N LEU A 267 28.35 -13.53 5.40
CA LEU A 267 27.87 -14.01 4.10
C LEU A 267 28.88 -13.74 2.97
N LEU A 268 29.77 -12.75 3.16
CA LEU A 268 30.81 -12.40 2.20
C LEU A 268 32.01 -13.36 2.24
N SER A 269 32.12 -14.23 3.23
CA SER A 269 33.20 -15.23 3.35
C SER A 269 32.92 -16.53 2.61
N SER A 270 31.71 -16.73 2.08
CA SER A 270 31.31 -17.91 1.29
C SER A 270 31.37 -17.71 -0.22
N CYS A 271 31.93 -16.61 -0.71
CA CYS A 271 32.26 -16.49 -2.13
C CYS A 271 33.33 -17.51 -2.47
N ASP A 272 32.95 -18.66 -2.95
CA ASP A 272 33.84 -19.67 -3.52
C ASP A 272 34.61 -19.04 -4.67
N VAL A 273 35.79 -18.58 -4.36
CA VAL A 273 36.80 -18.26 -5.36
C VAL A 273 37.28 -19.59 -5.91
N SER A 274 36.60 -20.10 -6.93
CA SER A 274 37.11 -21.19 -7.79
C SER A 274 38.21 -20.68 -8.70
N SER A 275 39.17 -19.92 -8.18
CA SER A 275 40.45 -19.61 -8.84
C SER A 275 41.56 -20.28 -8.06
N LYS A 276 42.17 -21.28 -8.70
CA LYS A 276 43.36 -21.98 -8.26
C LYS A 276 44.56 -21.05 -8.32
N ASP A 277 44.64 -20.11 -7.41
CA ASP A 277 45.90 -19.41 -7.17
C ASP A 277 46.27 -19.50 -5.70
N HIS A 278 47.32 -20.28 -5.46
CA HIS A 278 47.97 -20.51 -4.17
C HIS A 278 48.66 -19.24 -3.64
N SER A 279 47.93 -18.26 -3.20
CA SER A 279 48.42 -17.22 -2.34
C SER A 279 47.69 -17.29 -1.00
N ASN A 280 48.42 -17.59 0.08
CA ASN A 280 47.97 -17.61 1.47
C ASN A 280 47.56 -16.22 2.00
N GLN A 281 46.69 -15.49 1.28
CA GLN A 281 46.07 -14.28 1.80
C GLN A 281 44.63 -14.58 2.17
N PRO A 282 44.18 -14.22 3.40
CA PRO A 282 42.77 -14.30 3.75
C PRO A 282 41.97 -13.45 2.74
N PRO A 283 40.75 -13.86 2.39
CA PRO A 283 39.93 -13.14 1.40
C PRO A 283 39.92 -11.66 1.76
N SER A 284 40.32 -10.83 0.82
CA SER A 284 40.42 -9.37 1.01
C SER A 284 39.01 -8.84 1.35
N ASN A 285 38.78 -8.57 2.64
CA ASN A 285 37.58 -7.91 3.09
C ASN A 285 37.39 -6.62 2.29
N CYS A 286 36.35 -6.56 1.45
CA CYS A 286 36.08 -5.37 0.67
C CYS A 286 35.94 -4.16 1.61
N ARG A 287 36.85 -3.19 1.50
CA ARG A 287 36.89 -1.99 2.37
C ARG A 287 35.55 -1.22 2.30
N MET A 288 34.92 -1.19 1.13
CA MET A 288 33.62 -0.54 0.93
C MET A 288 32.50 -1.27 1.68
N CYS A 289 32.43 -2.61 1.59
CA CYS A 289 31.43 -3.41 2.31
C CYS A 289 31.57 -3.25 3.83
N LEU A 290 32.82 -3.25 4.33
CA LEU A 290 33.07 -3.05 5.76
C LEU A 290 32.70 -1.63 6.23
N ALA A 291 33.01 -0.61 5.43
CA ALA A 291 32.62 0.76 5.75
C ALA A 291 31.09 0.92 5.75
N ARG A 292 30.41 0.36 4.74
CA ARG A 292 28.96 0.37 4.66
C ARG A 292 28.32 -0.38 5.84
N HIS A 293 28.83 -1.55 6.17
CA HIS A 293 28.34 -2.33 7.31
C HIS A 293 28.46 -1.56 8.64
N ARG A 294 29.55 -0.83 8.88
CA ARG A 294 29.70 0.00 10.09
C ARG A 294 28.63 1.08 10.17
N ILE A 295 28.35 1.73 9.05
CA ILE A 295 27.29 2.75 8.98
C ILE A 295 25.92 2.11 9.23
N GLN A 296 25.63 0.97 8.59
CA GLN A 296 24.39 0.25 8.76
C GLN A 296 24.21 -0.23 10.20
N SER A 297 25.25 -0.76 10.85
CA SER A 297 25.18 -1.22 12.24
C SER A 297 24.77 -0.08 13.19
N LYS A 298 25.33 1.12 13.00
CA LYS A 298 24.98 2.29 13.81
C LYS A 298 23.49 2.65 13.67
N TYR A 299 22.96 2.68 12.45
CA TYR A 299 21.54 3.03 12.24
C TYR A 299 20.62 1.88 12.63
N LEU A 300 21.03 0.63 12.48
CA LEU A 300 20.27 -0.52 12.94
C LEU A 300 20.10 -0.50 14.47
N GLU A 301 21.16 -0.19 15.23
CA GLU A 301 21.07 -0.02 16.69
C GLU A 301 20.05 1.06 17.06
N GLN A 302 20.06 2.21 16.38
CA GLN A 302 19.10 3.28 16.61
C GLN A 302 17.65 2.86 16.25
N ILE A 303 17.46 2.10 15.16
CA ILE A 303 16.15 1.59 14.77
C ILE A 303 15.64 0.59 15.81
N LEU A 304 16.50 -0.31 16.31
CA LEU A 304 16.13 -1.29 17.34
C LEU A 304 15.78 -0.63 18.69
N GLU A 305 16.45 0.45 19.04
CA GLU A 305 16.13 1.25 20.22
C GLU A 305 14.82 2.04 20.04
N LEU A 306 14.62 2.65 18.87
CA LEU A 306 13.46 3.47 18.56
C LEU A 306 12.15 2.65 18.52
N TYR A 307 12.24 1.40 18.05
CA TYR A 307 11.10 0.49 17.86
C TYR A 307 11.20 -0.76 18.75
N GLU A 308 11.65 -0.61 20.02
CA GLU A 308 11.84 -1.72 20.97
C GLU A 308 10.53 -2.47 21.30
N ASP A 309 9.39 -1.83 21.11
CA ASP A 309 8.04 -2.36 21.31
C ASP A 309 7.40 -2.94 20.04
N MET A 310 8.11 -2.91 18.90
CA MET A 310 7.65 -3.41 17.61
C MET A 310 8.43 -4.65 17.15
N HIS A 311 7.84 -5.40 16.22
CA HIS A 311 8.51 -6.48 15.52
C HIS A 311 9.47 -5.92 14.48
N VAL A 312 10.78 -5.91 14.77
CA VAL A 312 11.82 -5.40 13.85
C VAL A 312 12.47 -6.55 13.11
N ILE A 313 12.07 -6.77 11.85
CA ILE A 313 12.55 -7.83 10.98
C ILE A 313 13.79 -7.38 10.22
N GLN A 314 14.87 -8.16 10.27
CA GLN A 314 16.14 -7.85 9.62
C GLN A 314 16.34 -8.73 8.40
N LEU A 315 16.44 -8.11 7.20
CA LEU A 315 16.60 -8.83 5.93
C LEU A 315 17.95 -8.51 5.29
N PRO A 316 18.67 -9.54 4.80
CA PRO A 316 19.97 -9.36 4.16
C PRO A 316 19.84 -8.74 2.77
N GLN A 317 20.88 -7.99 2.36
CA GLN A 317 21.12 -7.71 0.96
C GLN A 317 21.58 -8.99 0.30
N LEU A 318 20.81 -9.47 -0.69
CA LEU A 318 21.17 -10.64 -1.48
C LEU A 318 22.10 -10.27 -2.62
N GLU A 319 22.85 -11.26 -3.14
CA GLU A 319 23.76 -11.11 -4.30
C GLU A 319 23.00 -10.92 -5.60
N ASN A 320 21.82 -11.56 -5.71
CA ASN A 320 20.96 -11.48 -6.88
C ASN A 320 19.67 -10.72 -6.57
N GLU A 321 19.06 -10.17 -7.60
CA GLU A 321 17.73 -9.57 -7.49
C GLU A 321 16.67 -10.62 -7.13
N VAL A 322 15.73 -10.24 -6.27
CA VAL A 322 14.58 -11.08 -5.94
C VAL A 322 13.54 -10.91 -7.04
N ARG A 323 13.66 -11.72 -8.08
CA ARG A 323 12.79 -11.70 -9.25
C ARG A 323 12.29 -13.10 -9.60
N GLY A 324 11.01 -13.19 -9.96
CA GLY A 324 10.34 -14.44 -10.25
C GLY A 324 9.86 -15.17 -8.99
N ILE A 325 8.87 -16.03 -9.18
CA ILE A 325 8.12 -16.70 -8.10
C ILE A 325 9.03 -17.43 -7.12
N LYS A 326 10.00 -18.18 -7.63
CA LYS A 326 10.91 -18.98 -6.79
C LYS A 326 11.75 -18.09 -5.87
N SER A 327 12.34 -17.03 -6.42
CA SER A 327 13.17 -16.10 -5.65
C SER A 327 12.36 -15.36 -4.59
N VAL A 328 11.11 -14.94 -4.91
CA VAL A 328 10.20 -14.33 -3.96
C VAL A 328 9.82 -15.31 -2.86
N GLN A 329 9.54 -16.59 -3.18
CA GLN A 329 9.25 -17.63 -2.19
C GLN A 329 10.44 -17.86 -1.25
N GLU A 330 11.65 -18.01 -1.78
CA GLU A 330 12.87 -18.18 -0.98
C GLU A 330 13.13 -16.97 -0.09
N PHE A 331 12.99 -15.74 -0.62
CA PHE A 331 13.15 -14.52 0.16
C PHE A 331 12.07 -14.38 1.25
N SER A 332 10.85 -14.82 0.97
CA SER A 332 9.74 -14.73 1.93
C SER A 332 9.97 -15.55 3.21
N GLU A 333 10.78 -16.62 3.16
CA GLU A 333 11.13 -17.41 4.35
C GLU A 333 11.98 -16.62 5.35
N LEU A 334 12.71 -15.60 4.88
CA LEU A 334 13.51 -14.73 5.76
C LEU A 334 12.64 -13.83 6.64
N LEU A 335 11.38 -13.64 6.31
CA LEU A 335 10.43 -12.90 7.15
C LEU A 335 10.02 -13.68 8.41
N LEU A 336 10.17 -15.01 8.39
CA LEU A 336 9.85 -15.92 9.52
C LEU A 336 11.10 -16.45 10.21
N ASN A 337 12.17 -16.59 9.44
CA ASN A 337 13.44 -17.10 9.93
C ASN A 337 14.50 -16.01 9.80
N PRO A 338 14.47 -15.01 10.71
CA PRO A 338 15.35 -13.86 10.58
C PRO A 338 16.80 -14.33 10.65
N TYR A 339 17.62 -13.70 9.83
CA TYR A 339 19.04 -13.95 9.84
C TYR A 339 19.61 -13.61 11.21
N ARG A 340 19.96 -14.63 12.01
CA ARG A 340 20.64 -14.46 13.30
C ARG A 340 22.14 -14.43 13.04
N ARG A 341 22.76 -13.36 13.47
CA ARG A 341 24.23 -13.27 13.54
C ARG A 341 24.71 -14.42 14.40
N LYS A 342 25.42 -15.41 13.79
CA LYS A 342 26.12 -16.46 14.53
C LYS A 342 27.41 -15.89 15.14
#